data_21ff6434730d30ae4141168ed623a767
#
_entry.id   21ff6434730d30ae4141168ed623a767
#
_cell.length_a   1.000
_cell.length_b   1.000
_cell.length_c   1.000
_cell.angle_alpha   90.00
_cell.angle_beta   90.00
_cell.angle_gamma   90.00
#
_symmetry.space_group_name_H-M   'P 1'
#
loop_
_entity.id
_entity.type
_entity.pdbx_description
1 polymer ?
#
loop_
_entity_poly.entity_id
_entity_poly.type
_entity_poly.pdbx_seq_one_letter_code
_entity_poly.pdbx_strand_id
1 'polypeptide(L)'
;MKVDVLALGMLTAIRKTLDLVQGYRGRPLAMQDIPAGDEATYDMLCKGDSLGVFQLESRAQMNMLPRLRPRKFYDLVVEVAIVRPGPIQGDMVHPYLRRRDGLEETDYPDAKVKAVLERTLGVPIFQEQVIKLVMVAAGFSGGEADRLRRAMARWGKSGELMEFEARVIDGMRANGYSGDYARRLFEQMKGFGGYGFPESHSASFALLVYVSAWLKRHHTSAFYCGLLNSLPMGFYSPSQILQDARRHGIEIRPVDARHSHWDHSLEELQREKLGVQPALRLGLCQIKGFNPEAAQRLVQARAEAPFTGVGDLCRRARLGQREREALVAGNALRGLSGHRHQAHWDVQGLSLIHI
;
A
#
# COMPACT_ATOMS: atom_id res chain seq x y z
N MET A 1 -5.10 -17.49 21.01
CA MET A 1 -5.51 -16.76 19.80
C MET A 1 -4.31 -15.95 19.33
N LYS A 2 -3.88 -16.09 18.07
CA LYS A 2 -2.84 -15.23 17.48
C LYS A 2 -3.57 -14.13 16.71
N VAL A 3 -3.15 -12.88 16.90
CA VAL A 3 -3.68 -11.73 16.18
C VAL A 3 -2.51 -11.08 15.45
N ASP A 4 -2.64 -10.94 14.13
CA ASP A 4 -1.64 -10.24 13.32
C ASP A 4 -1.92 -8.74 13.37
N VAL A 5 -0.92 -7.98 13.82
CA VAL A 5 -0.98 -6.51 13.88
C VAL A 5 -0.25 -5.97 12.65
N LEU A 6 -0.94 -5.98 11.52
CA LEU A 6 -0.43 -5.54 10.23
C LEU A 6 -1.23 -4.34 9.70
N ALA A 7 -0.69 -3.65 8.70
CA ALA A 7 -1.34 -2.53 7.99
C ALA A 7 -1.63 -1.27 8.83
N LEU A 8 -1.10 -1.12 10.05
CA LEU A 8 -1.39 0.04 10.91
C LEU A 8 -1.03 1.38 10.26
N GLY A 9 0.11 1.44 9.57
CA GLY A 9 0.53 2.63 8.84
C GLY A 9 -0.45 2.99 7.72
N MET A 10 -0.91 2.00 6.95
CA MET A 10 -1.88 2.22 5.88
C MET A 10 -3.26 2.61 6.42
N LEU A 11 -3.73 1.99 7.50
CA LEU A 11 -4.97 2.40 8.16
C LEU A 11 -4.90 3.86 8.63
N THR A 12 -3.74 4.27 9.17
CA THR A 12 -3.50 5.68 9.52
C THR A 12 -3.52 6.58 8.29
N ALA A 13 -2.88 6.18 7.18
CA ALA A 13 -2.86 6.94 5.93
C ALA A 13 -4.26 7.08 5.33
N ILE A 14 -5.05 6.00 5.30
CA ILE A 14 -6.44 6.01 4.84
C ILE A 14 -7.27 6.96 5.70
N ARG A 15 -7.21 6.87 7.03
CA ARG A 15 -7.93 7.76 7.93
C ARG A 15 -7.58 9.22 7.69
N LYS A 16 -6.28 9.57 7.68
CA LYS A 16 -5.84 10.94 7.39
C LYS A 16 -6.28 11.43 6.01
N THR A 17 -6.28 10.54 5.01
CA THR A 17 -6.79 10.87 3.67
C THR A 17 -8.28 11.19 3.70
N LEU A 18 -9.10 10.38 4.38
CA LEU A 18 -10.54 10.62 4.52
C LEU A 18 -10.82 11.92 5.26
N ASP A 19 -10.08 12.20 6.35
CA ASP A 19 -10.19 13.48 7.10
C ASP A 19 -9.87 14.68 6.19
N LEU A 20 -8.82 14.59 5.38
CA LEU A 20 -8.46 15.64 4.41
C LEU A 20 -9.55 15.82 3.33
N VAL A 21 -10.10 14.72 2.81
CA VAL A 21 -11.19 14.75 1.82
C VAL A 21 -12.43 15.44 2.41
N GLN A 22 -12.78 15.13 3.65
CA GLN A 22 -13.87 15.81 4.35
C GLN A 22 -13.63 17.31 4.43
N GLY A 23 -12.39 17.72 4.74
CA GLY A 23 -12.01 19.12 4.90
C GLY A 23 -12.31 19.98 3.66
N TYR A 24 -11.96 19.49 2.44
CA TYR A 24 -12.18 20.28 1.23
C TYR A 24 -13.50 19.98 0.52
N ARG A 25 -14.15 18.84 0.79
CA ARG A 25 -15.49 18.54 0.23
C ARG A 25 -16.63 19.05 1.07
N GLY A 26 -16.39 19.40 2.33
CA GLY A 26 -17.42 19.84 3.28
C GLY A 26 -18.39 18.74 3.71
N ARG A 27 -18.17 17.48 3.32
CA ARG A 27 -19.00 16.33 3.71
C ARG A 27 -18.11 15.12 4.07
N PRO A 28 -18.51 14.33 5.08
CA PRO A 28 -17.76 13.14 5.46
C PRO A 28 -17.73 12.13 4.32
N LEU A 29 -16.62 11.39 4.26
CA LEU A 29 -16.42 10.23 3.41
C LEU A 29 -15.90 9.10 4.28
N ALA A 30 -16.62 7.99 4.37
CA ALA A 30 -16.19 6.80 5.09
C ALA A 30 -15.80 5.69 4.11
N MET A 31 -15.06 4.69 4.58
CA MET A 31 -14.65 3.55 3.73
C MET A 31 -15.84 2.83 3.09
N GLN A 32 -16.97 2.75 3.77
CA GLN A 32 -18.20 2.12 3.28
C GLN A 32 -18.89 2.91 2.17
N ASP A 33 -18.56 4.18 2.00
CA ASP A 33 -19.12 5.03 0.95
C ASP A 33 -18.34 4.92 -0.37
N ILE A 34 -17.22 4.19 -0.35
CA ILE A 34 -16.41 3.95 -1.54
C ILE A 34 -17.13 2.93 -2.44
N PRO A 35 -17.49 3.31 -3.67
CA PRO A 35 -18.25 2.44 -4.55
C PRO A 35 -17.44 1.19 -4.92
N ALA A 36 -18.07 0.03 -4.86
CA ALA A 36 -17.49 -1.22 -5.36
C ALA A 36 -17.45 -1.19 -6.90
N GLY A 37 -16.40 -1.76 -7.48
CA GLY A 37 -16.34 -1.99 -8.92
C GLY A 37 -16.01 -0.76 -9.77
N ASP A 38 -15.35 0.26 -9.21
CA ASP A 38 -14.96 1.47 -9.96
C ASP A 38 -13.93 1.14 -11.06
N GLU A 39 -14.36 1.26 -12.31
CA GLU A 39 -13.54 0.94 -13.49
C GLU A 39 -12.26 1.77 -13.57
N ALA A 40 -12.33 3.07 -13.23
CA ALA A 40 -11.20 3.96 -13.28
C ALA A 40 -10.08 3.56 -12.30
N THR A 41 -10.44 3.01 -11.15
CA THR A 41 -9.51 2.45 -10.17
C THR A 41 -8.83 1.19 -10.74
N TYR A 42 -9.59 0.28 -11.32
CA TYR A 42 -9.03 -0.93 -11.95
C TYR A 42 -8.15 -0.58 -13.16
N ASP A 43 -8.52 0.39 -13.98
CA ASP A 43 -7.71 0.86 -15.11
C ASP A 43 -6.36 1.43 -14.67
N MET A 44 -6.32 2.16 -13.54
CA MET A 44 -5.08 2.64 -12.94
C MET A 44 -4.20 1.46 -12.51
N LEU A 45 -4.78 0.48 -11.83
CA LEU A 45 -4.05 -0.73 -11.38
C LEU A 45 -3.54 -1.55 -12.56
N CYS A 46 -4.33 -1.72 -13.63
CA CYS A 46 -3.91 -2.42 -14.85
C CYS A 46 -2.68 -1.80 -15.52
N LYS A 47 -2.40 -0.52 -15.28
CA LYS A 47 -1.19 0.17 -15.77
C LYS A 47 0.02 -0.02 -14.85
N GLY A 48 -0.15 -0.74 -13.74
CA GLY A 48 0.88 -0.90 -12.71
C GLY A 48 1.10 0.36 -11.86
N ASP A 49 0.16 1.32 -11.92
CA ASP A 49 0.22 2.56 -11.16
C ASP A 49 -0.28 2.33 -9.73
N SER A 50 0.58 1.72 -8.91
CA SER A 50 0.24 1.28 -7.55
C SER A 50 1.21 1.79 -6.47
N LEU A 51 2.04 2.80 -6.76
CA LEU A 51 2.90 3.39 -5.74
C LEU A 51 2.05 3.93 -4.58
N GLY A 52 2.37 3.50 -3.36
CA GLY A 52 1.62 3.85 -2.14
C GLY A 52 0.31 3.08 -1.95
N VAL A 53 -0.10 2.24 -2.91
CA VAL A 53 -1.28 1.36 -2.74
C VAL A 53 -0.90 0.15 -1.90
N PHE A 54 -1.67 -0.11 -0.85
CA PHE A 54 -1.40 -1.19 0.11
C PHE A 54 -1.10 -2.53 -0.58
N GLN A 55 -0.06 -3.23 -0.15
CA GLN A 55 0.37 -4.56 -0.63
C GLN A 55 0.73 -4.65 -2.13
N LEU A 56 0.52 -3.62 -2.94
CA LEU A 56 0.86 -3.60 -4.37
C LEU A 56 2.11 -2.77 -4.68
N GLU A 57 2.98 -2.61 -3.69
CA GLU A 57 4.12 -1.68 -3.72
C GLU A 57 5.42 -2.31 -4.22
N SER A 58 5.55 -3.64 -4.17
CA SER A 58 6.76 -4.31 -4.61
C SER A 58 6.86 -4.31 -6.14
N ARG A 59 8.11 -4.30 -6.67
CA ARG A 59 8.34 -4.40 -8.12
C ARG A 59 7.66 -5.63 -8.74
N ALA A 60 7.61 -6.75 -8.00
CA ALA A 60 6.97 -7.96 -8.49
C ALA A 60 5.46 -7.77 -8.67
N GLN A 61 4.80 -7.13 -7.70
CA GLN A 61 3.37 -6.82 -7.78
C GLN A 61 3.06 -5.77 -8.83
N MET A 62 3.83 -4.67 -8.89
CA MET A 62 3.67 -3.66 -9.95
C MET A 62 3.82 -4.27 -11.35
N ASN A 63 4.74 -5.21 -11.54
CA ASN A 63 4.93 -5.92 -12.83
C ASN A 63 3.83 -6.97 -13.10
N MET A 64 3.20 -7.49 -12.05
CA MET A 64 2.11 -8.46 -12.17
C MET A 64 0.79 -7.81 -12.59
N LEU A 65 0.50 -6.61 -12.09
CA LEU A 65 -0.76 -5.90 -12.35
C LEU A 65 -1.13 -5.75 -13.84
N PRO A 66 -0.23 -5.33 -14.76
CA PRO A 66 -0.53 -5.25 -16.18
C PRO A 66 -0.78 -6.62 -16.85
N ARG A 67 -0.24 -7.70 -16.26
CA ARG A 67 -0.43 -9.07 -16.71
C ARG A 67 -1.74 -9.66 -16.19
N LEU A 68 -2.01 -9.45 -14.89
CA LEU A 68 -3.26 -9.89 -14.24
C LEU A 68 -4.47 -9.12 -14.75
N ARG A 69 -4.32 -7.82 -15.03
CA ARG A 69 -5.41 -6.93 -15.47
C ARG A 69 -6.66 -7.06 -14.59
N PRO A 70 -6.59 -6.67 -13.30
CA PRO A 70 -7.71 -6.82 -12.39
C PRO A 70 -8.94 -6.02 -12.86
N ARG A 71 -10.13 -6.63 -12.78
CA ARG A 71 -11.41 -6.02 -13.17
C ARG A 71 -12.50 -6.16 -12.12
N LYS A 72 -12.25 -6.98 -11.12
CA LYS A 72 -13.18 -7.25 -10.01
C LYS A 72 -12.40 -7.44 -8.71
N PHE A 73 -13.10 -7.28 -7.60
CA PHE A 73 -12.51 -7.39 -6.27
C PHE A 73 -11.74 -8.70 -6.05
N TYR A 74 -12.28 -9.83 -6.54
CA TYR A 74 -11.63 -11.12 -6.38
C TYR A 74 -10.29 -11.22 -7.10
N ASP A 75 -10.08 -10.46 -8.17
CA ASP A 75 -8.77 -10.39 -8.83
C ASP A 75 -7.70 -9.79 -7.91
N LEU A 76 -8.07 -8.82 -7.06
CA LEU A 76 -7.17 -8.28 -6.04
C LEU A 76 -6.90 -9.29 -4.91
N VAL A 77 -7.89 -10.10 -4.54
CA VAL A 77 -7.69 -11.20 -3.58
C VAL A 77 -6.67 -12.20 -4.10
N VAL A 78 -6.75 -12.53 -5.38
CA VAL A 78 -5.78 -13.40 -6.06
C VAL A 78 -4.41 -12.72 -6.14
N GLU A 79 -4.34 -11.45 -6.55
CA GLU A 79 -3.08 -10.68 -6.66
C GLU A 79 -2.28 -10.69 -5.35
N VAL A 80 -2.94 -10.39 -4.24
CA VAL A 80 -2.34 -10.41 -2.89
C VAL A 80 -1.76 -11.77 -2.54
N ALA A 81 -2.40 -12.86 -2.98
CA ALA A 81 -2.01 -14.22 -2.62
C ALA A 81 -0.98 -14.85 -3.57
N ILE A 82 -1.04 -14.53 -4.86
CA ILE A 82 -0.27 -15.22 -5.90
C ILE A 82 1.17 -14.70 -5.98
N VAL A 83 1.39 -13.42 -5.70
CA VAL A 83 2.73 -12.79 -5.68
C VAL A 83 3.33 -12.95 -4.30
N ARG A 84 4.23 -13.92 -4.13
CA ARG A 84 4.89 -14.24 -2.86
C ARG A 84 6.39 -13.98 -2.92
N PRO A 85 7.04 -13.63 -1.79
CA PRO A 85 8.49 -13.57 -1.73
C PRO A 85 9.08 -15.01 -1.76
N GLY A 86 9.97 -15.30 -2.71
CA GLY A 86 10.70 -16.59 -2.81
C GLY A 86 10.79 -17.18 -4.21
N PRO A 87 11.63 -18.21 -4.43
CA PRO A 87 11.92 -18.78 -5.75
C PRO A 87 10.78 -19.63 -6.37
N ILE A 88 9.74 -19.95 -5.61
CA ILE A 88 8.66 -20.89 -6.01
C ILE A 88 7.54 -20.21 -6.79
N GLN A 89 7.65 -18.92 -7.06
CA GLN A 89 6.57 -18.10 -7.64
C GLN A 89 6.25 -18.40 -9.11
N GLY A 90 7.23 -18.93 -9.87
CA GLY A 90 7.09 -19.12 -11.32
C GLY A 90 6.02 -20.13 -11.70
N ASP A 91 5.93 -21.23 -10.98
CA ASP A 91 5.14 -22.38 -11.41
C ASP A 91 3.62 -22.24 -11.22
N MET A 92 3.15 -21.37 -10.34
CA MET A 92 1.71 -21.10 -10.15
C MET A 92 1.21 -19.87 -10.91
N VAL A 93 2.04 -18.85 -11.05
CA VAL A 93 1.70 -17.60 -11.73
C VAL A 93 1.46 -17.84 -13.22
N HIS A 94 2.34 -18.61 -13.88
CA HIS A 94 2.23 -18.86 -15.31
C HIS A 94 0.97 -19.59 -15.73
N PRO A 95 0.58 -20.74 -15.12
CA PRO A 95 -0.68 -21.41 -15.45
C PRO A 95 -1.90 -20.53 -15.21
N TYR A 96 -1.95 -19.82 -14.09
CA TYR A 96 -3.07 -18.93 -13.77
C TYR A 96 -3.27 -17.84 -14.84
N LEU A 97 -2.19 -17.14 -15.22
CA LEU A 97 -2.25 -16.10 -16.25
C LEU A 97 -2.60 -16.66 -17.64
N ARG A 98 -1.99 -17.79 -18.03
CA ARG A 98 -2.29 -18.43 -19.34
C ARG A 98 -3.75 -18.79 -19.46
N ARG A 99 -4.35 -19.38 -18.39
CA ARG A 99 -5.75 -19.73 -18.34
C ARG A 99 -6.66 -18.50 -18.32
N ARG A 100 -6.26 -17.48 -17.59
CA ARG A 100 -6.97 -16.19 -17.55
C ARG A 100 -6.99 -15.51 -18.93
N ASP A 101 -5.91 -15.61 -19.67
CA ASP A 101 -5.77 -15.05 -21.03
C ASP A 101 -6.39 -15.97 -22.13
N GLY A 102 -6.93 -17.12 -21.76
CA GLY A 102 -7.49 -18.10 -22.71
C GLY A 102 -6.43 -18.83 -23.54
N LEU A 103 -5.16 -18.77 -23.15
CA LEU A 103 -4.04 -19.43 -23.83
C LEU A 103 -3.87 -20.90 -23.38
N GLU A 104 -4.56 -21.30 -22.31
CA GLU A 104 -4.57 -22.65 -21.77
C GLU A 104 -5.98 -22.96 -21.27
N GLU A 105 -6.52 -24.10 -21.69
CA GLU A 105 -7.81 -24.57 -21.17
C GLU A 105 -7.66 -25.04 -19.72
N THR A 106 -8.72 -24.80 -18.94
CA THR A 106 -8.77 -25.30 -17.58
C THR A 106 -9.39 -26.71 -17.60
N ASP A 107 -8.55 -27.71 -17.39
CA ASP A 107 -8.97 -29.10 -17.26
C ASP A 107 -9.31 -29.43 -15.81
N TYR A 108 -10.57 -29.85 -15.59
CA TYR A 108 -11.05 -30.35 -14.29
C TYR A 108 -11.39 -31.82 -14.43
N PRO A 109 -10.72 -32.72 -13.68
CA PRO A 109 -10.98 -34.15 -13.80
C PRO A 109 -12.40 -34.56 -13.42
N ASP A 110 -13.04 -33.81 -12.51
CA ASP A 110 -14.43 -34.01 -12.11
C ASP A 110 -15.07 -32.73 -11.54
N ALA A 111 -16.36 -32.80 -11.23
CA ALA A 111 -17.14 -31.72 -10.66
C ALA A 111 -16.70 -31.33 -9.23
N LYS A 112 -16.16 -32.27 -8.44
CA LYS A 112 -15.73 -32.01 -7.07
C LYS A 112 -14.48 -31.14 -7.05
N VAL A 113 -13.49 -31.46 -7.87
CA VAL A 113 -12.26 -30.65 -8.05
C VAL A 113 -12.60 -29.31 -8.67
N LYS A 114 -13.51 -29.28 -9.67
CA LYS A 114 -13.98 -28.03 -10.25
C LYS A 114 -14.58 -27.11 -9.20
N ALA A 115 -15.46 -27.57 -8.36
CA ALA A 115 -16.08 -26.77 -7.30
C ALA A 115 -15.08 -26.13 -6.32
N VAL A 116 -13.90 -26.73 -6.14
CA VAL A 116 -12.83 -26.17 -5.30
C VAL A 116 -11.98 -25.16 -6.04
N LEU A 117 -11.68 -25.38 -7.32
CA LEU A 117 -10.66 -24.66 -8.05
C LEU A 117 -11.18 -23.70 -9.14
N GLU A 118 -12.48 -23.70 -9.47
CA GLU A 118 -12.99 -22.88 -10.58
C GLU A 118 -12.74 -21.39 -10.41
N ARG A 119 -12.83 -20.87 -9.16
CA ARG A 119 -12.58 -19.44 -8.86
C ARG A 119 -11.13 -19.02 -9.10
N THR A 120 -10.21 -19.98 -9.09
CA THR A 120 -8.76 -19.77 -9.30
C THR A 120 -8.26 -20.47 -10.57
N LEU A 121 -9.15 -20.72 -11.53
CA LEU A 121 -8.83 -21.27 -12.84
C LEU A 121 -8.02 -22.58 -12.78
N GLY A 122 -8.40 -23.46 -11.84
CA GLY A 122 -7.74 -24.75 -11.66
C GLY A 122 -6.39 -24.71 -10.94
N VAL A 123 -5.97 -23.56 -10.42
CA VAL A 123 -4.72 -23.41 -9.66
C VAL A 123 -5.03 -23.30 -8.17
N PRO A 124 -4.50 -24.17 -7.31
CA PRO A 124 -4.64 -23.99 -5.87
C PRO A 124 -3.80 -22.78 -5.44
N ILE A 125 -4.45 -21.71 -4.99
CA ILE A 125 -3.80 -20.47 -4.54
C ILE A 125 -3.89 -20.31 -3.02
N PHE A 126 -4.95 -20.82 -2.41
CA PHE A 126 -5.27 -20.67 -0.99
C PHE A 126 -5.14 -21.96 -0.19
N GLN A 127 -4.79 -21.84 1.10
CA GLN A 127 -4.70 -23.00 2.01
C GLN A 127 -6.00 -23.78 2.06
N GLU A 128 -7.13 -23.10 2.09
CA GLU A 128 -8.46 -23.71 2.16
C GLU A 128 -8.74 -24.59 0.94
N GLN A 129 -8.23 -24.21 -0.23
CA GLN A 129 -8.35 -25.01 -1.44
C GLN A 129 -7.53 -26.31 -1.32
N VAL A 130 -6.30 -26.23 -0.81
CA VAL A 130 -5.47 -27.42 -0.59
C VAL A 130 -6.15 -28.39 0.38
N ILE A 131 -6.67 -27.89 1.50
CA ILE A 131 -7.42 -28.70 2.48
C ILE A 131 -8.63 -29.38 1.82
N LYS A 132 -9.44 -28.61 1.09
CA LYS A 132 -10.62 -29.16 0.40
C LYS A 132 -10.24 -30.17 -0.67
N LEU A 133 -9.19 -29.92 -1.43
CA LEU A 133 -8.71 -30.85 -2.47
C LEU A 133 -8.33 -32.20 -1.90
N VAL A 134 -7.53 -32.26 -0.84
CA VAL A 134 -7.14 -33.56 -0.24
C VAL A 134 -8.31 -34.29 0.36
N MET A 135 -9.33 -33.58 0.86
CA MET A 135 -10.55 -34.18 1.35
C MET A 135 -11.40 -34.77 0.22
N VAL A 136 -11.62 -34.00 -0.86
CA VAL A 136 -12.54 -34.43 -1.94
C VAL A 136 -11.88 -35.38 -2.95
N ALA A 137 -10.58 -35.20 -3.22
CA ALA A 137 -9.85 -35.97 -4.22
C ALA A 137 -9.03 -37.11 -3.63
N ALA A 138 -8.43 -36.97 -2.45
CA ALA A 138 -7.60 -38.00 -1.83
C ALA A 138 -8.31 -38.74 -0.66
N GLY A 139 -9.54 -38.35 -0.31
CA GLY A 139 -10.34 -39.04 0.74
C GLY A 139 -9.86 -38.77 2.16
N PHE A 140 -9.12 -37.66 2.41
CA PHE A 140 -8.68 -37.31 3.75
C PHE A 140 -9.86 -36.90 4.62
N SER A 141 -9.84 -37.32 5.88
CA SER A 141 -10.70 -36.73 6.92
C SER A 141 -10.28 -35.29 7.24
N GLY A 142 -11.18 -34.51 7.84
CA GLY A 142 -10.85 -33.13 8.25
C GLY A 142 -9.64 -33.04 9.18
N GLY A 143 -9.50 -34.01 10.10
CA GLY A 143 -8.35 -34.06 11.01
C GLY A 143 -7.01 -34.35 10.31
N GLU A 144 -7.04 -35.18 9.27
CA GLU A 144 -5.87 -35.49 8.44
C GLU A 144 -5.47 -34.31 7.55
N ALA A 145 -6.47 -33.66 6.95
CA ALA A 145 -6.24 -32.47 6.15
C ALA A 145 -5.65 -31.30 6.99
N ASP A 146 -6.08 -31.14 8.25
CA ASP A 146 -5.49 -30.15 9.17
C ASP A 146 -4.07 -30.54 9.60
N ARG A 147 -3.77 -31.83 9.78
CA ARG A 147 -2.38 -32.28 9.99
C ARG A 147 -1.48 -31.96 8.80
N LEU A 148 -1.94 -32.21 7.58
CA LEU A 148 -1.25 -31.82 6.36
C LEU A 148 -0.97 -30.30 6.33
N ARG A 149 -1.99 -29.47 6.60
CA ARG A 149 -1.83 -28.01 6.67
C ARG A 149 -0.74 -27.57 7.66
N ARG A 150 -0.70 -28.19 8.85
CA ARG A 150 0.33 -27.90 9.86
C ARG A 150 1.72 -28.39 9.42
N ALA A 151 1.79 -29.53 8.73
CA ALA A 151 3.04 -30.06 8.17
C ALA A 151 3.57 -29.14 7.06
N MET A 152 2.69 -28.60 6.20
CA MET A 152 3.05 -27.64 5.14
C MET A 152 3.82 -26.43 5.68
N ALA A 153 3.46 -25.91 6.85
CA ALA A 153 4.15 -24.79 7.47
C ALA A 153 5.61 -25.10 7.91
N ARG A 154 5.98 -26.37 7.98
CA ARG A 154 7.30 -26.88 8.40
C ARG A 154 8.01 -27.67 7.30
N TRP A 155 7.52 -27.67 6.10
CA TRP A 155 7.90 -28.58 5.00
C TRP A 155 9.39 -28.59 4.62
N GLY A 156 10.13 -27.55 4.93
CA GLY A 156 11.56 -27.51 4.71
C GLY A 156 12.43 -28.22 5.78
N LYS A 157 11.83 -28.80 6.83
CA LYS A 157 12.55 -29.26 8.03
C LYS A 157 12.27 -30.70 8.48
N SER A 158 11.32 -31.43 7.88
CA SER A 158 10.93 -32.77 8.35
C SER A 158 10.62 -33.73 7.20
N GLY A 159 10.94 -35.02 7.39
CA GLY A 159 10.62 -36.10 6.43
C GLY A 159 9.12 -36.42 6.29
N GLU A 160 8.25 -35.74 7.02
CA GLU A 160 6.78 -35.88 6.97
C GLU A 160 6.19 -35.65 5.56
N LEU A 161 6.90 -34.84 4.73
CA LEU A 161 6.47 -34.53 3.37
C LEU A 161 6.30 -35.79 2.50
N MET A 162 7.26 -36.73 2.56
CA MET A 162 7.23 -37.94 1.74
C MET A 162 6.05 -38.87 2.11
N GLU A 163 5.73 -38.94 3.40
CA GLU A 163 4.58 -39.71 3.88
C GLU A 163 3.25 -39.14 3.36
N PHE A 164 3.09 -37.82 3.44
CA PHE A 164 1.90 -37.17 2.90
C PHE A 164 1.83 -37.25 1.38
N GLU A 165 2.95 -37.19 0.66
CA GLU A 165 3.00 -37.34 -0.80
C GLU A 165 2.43 -38.68 -1.23
N ALA A 166 2.97 -39.77 -0.70
CA ALA A 166 2.50 -41.11 -1.02
C ALA A 166 1.01 -41.27 -0.72
N ARG A 167 0.60 -40.79 0.45
CA ARG A 167 -0.79 -40.91 0.90
C ARG A 167 -1.79 -40.07 0.06
N VAL A 168 -1.43 -38.86 -0.37
CA VAL A 168 -2.27 -38.06 -1.27
C VAL A 168 -2.36 -38.70 -2.64
N ILE A 169 -1.23 -39.15 -3.21
CA ILE A 169 -1.19 -39.76 -4.54
C ILE A 169 -2.01 -41.11 -4.53
N ASP A 170 -1.81 -41.93 -3.53
CA ASP A 170 -2.52 -43.21 -3.43
C ASP A 170 -4.03 -43.00 -3.17
N GLY A 171 -4.38 -42.06 -2.32
CA GLY A 171 -5.79 -41.70 -2.08
C GLY A 171 -6.48 -41.16 -3.34
N MET A 172 -5.80 -40.34 -4.12
CA MET A 172 -6.34 -39.86 -5.39
C MET A 172 -6.49 -40.99 -6.41
N ARG A 173 -5.50 -41.89 -6.53
CA ARG A 173 -5.60 -43.03 -7.40
C ARG A 173 -6.77 -43.97 -7.02
N ALA A 174 -6.94 -44.21 -5.72
CA ALA A 174 -8.09 -45.02 -5.22
C ALA A 174 -9.44 -44.38 -5.57
N ASN A 175 -9.50 -43.03 -5.70
CA ASN A 175 -10.69 -42.30 -6.12
C ASN A 175 -10.79 -42.11 -7.66
N GLY A 176 -9.94 -42.78 -8.45
CA GLY A 176 -10.04 -42.84 -9.91
C GLY A 176 -9.26 -41.74 -10.66
N TYR A 177 -8.45 -40.93 -9.98
CA TYR A 177 -7.63 -39.94 -10.65
C TYR A 177 -6.35 -40.57 -11.24
N SER A 178 -5.89 -40.05 -12.38
CA SER A 178 -4.63 -40.49 -12.98
C SER A 178 -3.44 -40.17 -12.08
N GLY A 179 -2.44 -41.07 -12.08
CA GLY A 179 -1.21 -40.84 -11.30
C GLY A 179 -0.44 -39.57 -11.71
N ASP A 180 -0.54 -39.17 -12.99
CA ASP A 180 0.10 -37.96 -13.49
C ASP A 180 -0.61 -36.71 -12.99
N TYR A 181 -1.94 -36.72 -12.94
CA TYR A 181 -2.69 -35.63 -12.36
C TYR A 181 -2.43 -35.49 -10.86
N ALA A 182 -2.43 -36.60 -10.12
CA ALA A 182 -2.14 -36.60 -8.69
C ALA A 182 -0.75 -36.05 -8.38
N ARG A 183 0.28 -36.45 -9.14
CA ARG A 183 1.64 -35.91 -8.97
C ARG A 183 1.71 -34.43 -9.29
N ARG A 184 1.14 -33.95 -10.41
CA ARG A 184 1.12 -32.52 -10.76
C ARG A 184 0.43 -31.70 -9.69
N LEU A 185 -0.70 -32.14 -9.19
CA LEU A 185 -1.43 -31.45 -8.13
C LEU A 185 -0.62 -31.38 -6.83
N PHE A 186 0.03 -32.50 -6.45
CA PHE A 186 0.87 -32.53 -5.27
C PHE A 186 2.08 -31.60 -5.38
N GLU A 187 2.75 -31.52 -6.55
CA GLU A 187 3.83 -30.58 -6.80
C GLU A 187 3.35 -29.12 -6.66
N GLN A 188 2.17 -28.78 -7.16
CA GLN A 188 1.55 -27.46 -6.93
C GLN A 188 1.32 -27.22 -5.44
N MET A 189 0.87 -28.21 -4.69
CA MET A 189 0.70 -28.12 -3.24
C MET A 189 2.01 -27.93 -2.50
N LYS A 190 3.13 -28.51 -2.96
CA LYS A 190 4.48 -28.25 -2.39
C LYS A 190 4.84 -26.78 -2.45
N GLY A 191 4.38 -26.04 -3.44
CA GLY A 191 4.55 -24.59 -3.53
C GLY A 191 3.99 -23.79 -2.35
N PHE A 192 3.11 -24.40 -1.53
CA PHE A 192 2.65 -23.83 -0.26
C PHE A 192 3.60 -24.08 0.92
N GLY A 193 4.72 -24.79 0.70
CA GLY A 193 5.72 -25.06 1.72
C GLY A 193 6.34 -23.76 2.25
N GLY A 194 6.11 -23.48 3.54
CA GLY A 194 6.57 -22.31 4.25
C GLY A 194 5.48 -21.32 4.64
N TYR A 195 4.56 -20.95 3.77
CA TYR A 195 3.41 -20.10 4.10
C TYR A 195 2.29 -20.24 3.06
N GLY A 196 1.27 -21.01 3.39
CA GLY A 196 0.04 -20.97 2.60
C GLY A 196 -0.78 -19.73 2.97
N PHE A 197 -1.27 -18.99 1.98
CA PHE A 197 -2.06 -17.78 2.21
C PHE A 197 -3.52 -18.17 2.49
N PRO A 198 -4.12 -17.77 3.63
CA PRO A 198 -5.55 -17.94 3.84
C PRO A 198 -6.37 -17.03 2.92
N GLU A 199 -7.44 -17.53 2.32
CA GLU A 199 -8.30 -16.72 1.43
C GLU A 199 -8.94 -15.54 2.19
N SER A 200 -9.36 -15.75 3.43
CA SER A 200 -9.91 -14.71 4.28
C SER A 200 -8.92 -13.58 4.58
N HIS A 201 -7.65 -13.92 4.78
CA HIS A 201 -6.59 -12.93 4.97
C HIS A 201 -6.36 -12.12 3.70
N SER A 202 -6.28 -12.80 2.53
CA SER A 202 -6.18 -12.12 1.24
C SER A 202 -7.36 -11.20 0.97
N ALA A 203 -8.57 -11.62 1.28
CA ALA A 203 -9.77 -10.81 1.09
C ALA A 203 -9.77 -9.57 1.99
N SER A 204 -9.36 -9.70 3.25
CA SER A 204 -9.22 -8.57 4.17
C SER A 204 -8.19 -7.56 3.68
N PHE A 205 -7.07 -8.02 3.13
CA PHE A 205 -6.04 -7.16 2.58
C PHE A 205 -6.45 -6.55 1.24
N ALA A 206 -7.15 -7.30 0.38
CA ALA A 206 -7.69 -6.77 -0.87
C ALA A 206 -8.67 -5.61 -0.66
N LEU A 207 -9.37 -5.58 0.48
CA LEU A 207 -10.21 -4.44 0.84
C LEU A 207 -9.36 -3.17 1.01
N LEU A 208 -8.24 -3.25 1.73
CA LEU A 208 -7.34 -2.10 1.91
C LEU A 208 -6.63 -1.73 0.59
N VAL A 209 -6.30 -2.72 -0.24
CA VAL A 209 -5.81 -2.50 -1.62
C VAL A 209 -6.79 -1.64 -2.40
N TYR A 210 -8.04 -2.07 -2.45
CA TYR A 210 -9.07 -1.38 -3.22
C TYR A 210 -9.34 0.03 -2.70
N VAL A 211 -9.50 0.19 -1.38
CA VAL A 211 -9.73 1.49 -0.74
C VAL A 211 -8.57 2.45 -1.01
N SER A 212 -7.32 2.01 -0.81
CA SER A 212 -6.15 2.87 -1.04
C SER A 212 -5.97 3.21 -2.53
N ALA A 213 -6.26 2.27 -3.44
CA ALA A 213 -6.22 2.52 -4.88
C ALA A 213 -7.31 3.51 -5.31
N TRP A 214 -8.52 3.36 -4.79
CA TRP A 214 -9.62 4.28 -5.08
C TRP A 214 -9.32 5.70 -4.57
N LEU A 215 -8.79 5.84 -3.36
CA LEU A 215 -8.37 7.13 -2.81
C LEU A 215 -7.24 7.74 -3.65
N LYS A 216 -6.26 6.96 -4.08
CA LYS A 216 -5.21 7.42 -5.00
C LYS A 216 -5.80 7.93 -6.31
N ARG A 217 -6.78 7.22 -6.87
CA ARG A 217 -7.37 7.57 -8.18
C ARG A 217 -8.25 8.80 -8.12
N HIS A 218 -9.10 8.93 -7.10
CA HIS A 218 -10.15 9.94 -7.02
C HIS A 218 -9.82 11.13 -6.12
N HIS A 219 -8.92 10.93 -5.14
CA HIS A 219 -8.51 11.93 -4.15
C HIS A 219 -7.00 12.04 -4.05
N THR A 220 -6.35 12.13 -5.19
CA THR A 220 -4.90 11.99 -5.37
C THR A 220 -4.09 12.88 -4.42
N SER A 221 -4.43 14.19 -4.34
CA SER A 221 -3.74 15.13 -3.43
C SER A 221 -3.87 14.73 -1.96
N ALA A 222 -5.10 14.38 -1.55
CA ALA A 222 -5.37 13.95 -0.18
C ALA A 222 -4.67 12.63 0.14
N PHE A 223 -4.65 11.69 -0.81
CA PHE A 223 -3.95 10.42 -0.68
C PHE A 223 -2.45 10.60 -0.43
N TYR A 224 -1.77 11.40 -1.27
CA TYR A 224 -0.33 11.65 -1.08
C TYR A 224 -0.04 12.44 0.18
N CYS A 225 -0.89 13.40 0.55
CA CYS A 225 -0.77 14.13 1.80
C CYS A 225 -0.93 13.21 3.02
N GLY A 226 -1.95 12.35 3.04
CA GLY A 226 -2.18 11.36 4.08
C GLY A 226 -1.04 10.35 4.20
N LEU A 227 -0.50 9.90 3.06
CA LEU A 227 0.63 8.98 2.98
C LEU A 227 1.91 9.61 3.55
N LEU A 228 2.25 10.84 3.13
CA LEU A 228 3.40 11.59 3.63
C LEU A 228 3.32 11.84 5.15
N ASN A 229 2.13 12.15 5.66
CA ASN A 229 1.89 12.36 7.09
C ASN A 229 1.84 11.06 7.91
N SER A 230 2.00 9.92 7.26
CA SER A 230 2.00 8.60 7.90
C SER A 230 3.36 7.89 7.81
N LEU A 231 4.37 8.57 7.29
CA LEU A 231 5.73 8.05 7.23
C LEU A 231 6.33 7.87 8.65
N PRO A 232 7.22 6.88 8.84
CA PRO A 232 7.79 5.97 7.84
C PRO A 232 6.86 4.80 7.50
N MET A 233 6.67 4.51 6.20
CA MET A 233 5.81 3.42 5.70
C MET A 233 6.58 2.40 4.82
N GLY A 234 7.87 2.24 5.04
CA GLY A 234 8.67 1.15 4.52
C GLY A 234 9.33 1.45 3.17
N PHE A 235 8.64 1.27 2.06
CA PHE A 235 9.28 1.18 0.74
C PHE A 235 9.67 2.52 0.08
N TYR A 236 9.09 3.64 0.50
CA TYR A 236 9.23 4.90 -0.21
C TYR A 236 9.80 6.01 0.67
N SER A 237 10.73 6.75 0.09
CA SER A 237 11.15 8.03 0.65
C SER A 237 10.11 9.13 0.33
N PRO A 238 10.06 10.21 1.12
CA PRO A 238 9.21 11.37 0.80
C PRO A 238 9.42 11.86 -0.64
N SER A 239 10.66 11.85 -1.12
CA SER A 239 11.00 12.29 -2.48
C SER A 239 10.34 11.46 -3.57
N GLN A 240 10.29 10.13 -3.41
CA GLN A 240 9.63 9.22 -4.37
C GLN A 240 8.12 9.46 -4.41
N ILE A 241 7.50 9.63 -3.24
CA ILE A 241 6.06 9.94 -3.13
C ILE A 241 5.76 11.28 -3.82
N LEU A 242 6.56 12.32 -3.59
CA LEU A 242 6.39 13.63 -4.20
C LEU A 242 6.61 13.62 -5.73
N GLN A 243 7.55 12.81 -6.21
CA GLN A 243 7.75 12.63 -7.65
C GLN A 243 6.53 11.98 -8.30
N ASP A 244 5.97 10.97 -7.66
CA ASP A 244 4.78 10.30 -8.16
C ASP A 244 3.56 11.24 -8.14
N ALA A 245 3.37 12.00 -7.06
CA ALA A 245 2.33 13.02 -6.98
C ALA A 245 2.41 14.03 -8.14
N ARG A 246 3.64 14.50 -8.50
CA ARG A 246 3.84 15.39 -9.66
C ARG A 246 3.48 14.73 -10.98
N ARG A 247 3.78 13.43 -11.15
CA ARG A 247 3.38 12.66 -12.36
C ARG A 247 1.88 12.59 -12.52
N HIS A 248 1.14 12.61 -11.40
CA HIS A 248 -0.32 12.67 -11.37
C HIS A 248 -0.87 14.10 -11.47
N GLY A 249 -0.04 15.08 -11.79
CA GLY A 249 -0.46 16.46 -12.00
C GLY A 249 -0.72 17.26 -10.72
N ILE A 250 -0.32 16.77 -9.55
CA ILE A 250 -0.51 17.48 -8.29
C ILE A 250 0.51 18.59 -8.14
N GLU A 251 0.03 19.81 -7.87
CA GLU A 251 0.87 20.95 -7.52
C GLU A 251 1.49 20.73 -6.14
N ILE A 252 2.82 20.72 -6.07
CA ILE A 252 3.55 20.61 -4.80
C ILE A 252 4.12 21.98 -4.43
N ARG A 253 3.61 22.52 -3.34
CA ARG A 253 4.10 23.78 -2.78
C ARG A 253 5.20 23.52 -1.77
N PRO A 254 6.36 24.20 -1.88
CA PRO A 254 7.48 24.00 -0.97
C PRO A 254 7.11 24.42 0.45
N VAL A 255 7.97 24.05 1.41
CA VAL A 255 7.86 24.54 2.78
C VAL A 255 7.99 26.06 2.79
N ASP A 256 7.07 26.75 3.47
CA ASP A 256 7.07 28.20 3.62
C ASP A 256 6.60 28.57 5.04
N ALA A 257 7.41 29.29 5.78
CA ALA A 257 7.10 29.68 7.15
C ALA A 257 5.82 30.51 7.29
N ARG A 258 5.37 31.15 6.20
CA ARG A 258 4.11 31.92 6.16
C ARG A 258 2.87 31.05 6.05
N HIS A 259 3.00 29.78 5.57
CA HIS A 259 1.88 28.93 5.21
C HIS A 259 1.94 27.54 5.84
N SER A 260 3.13 26.91 5.91
CA SER A 260 3.25 25.52 6.35
C SER A 260 2.89 25.32 7.82
N HIS A 261 2.22 24.23 8.10
CA HIS A 261 2.04 23.64 9.42
C HIS A 261 3.16 22.63 9.70
N TRP A 262 3.13 21.97 10.85
CA TRP A 262 4.04 20.87 11.12
C TRP A 262 3.87 19.74 10.09
N ASP A 263 2.66 19.24 9.96
CA ASP A 263 2.28 18.23 8.97
C ASP A 263 2.09 18.86 7.58
N HIS A 264 2.14 18.01 6.56
CA HIS A 264 1.72 18.37 5.20
C HIS A 264 0.22 18.71 5.22
N SER A 265 -0.19 19.62 4.35
CA SER A 265 -1.57 20.08 4.26
C SER A 265 -2.03 20.25 2.81
N LEU A 266 -3.32 20.35 2.62
CA LEU A 266 -3.91 20.71 1.34
C LEU A 266 -4.25 22.21 1.36
N GLU A 267 -3.94 22.88 0.27
CA GLU A 267 -4.29 24.28 0.05
C GLU A 267 -5.23 24.39 -1.15
N GLU A 268 -6.31 25.14 -1.00
CA GLU A 268 -7.23 25.41 -2.09
C GLU A 268 -6.51 26.07 -3.26
N LEU A 269 -6.89 25.70 -4.47
CA LEU A 269 -6.44 26.36 -5.67
C LEU A 269 -7.15 27.73 -5.74
N GLN A 270 -6.38 28.76 -6.02
CA GLN A 270 -6.92 30.14 -6.16
C GLN A 270 -7.96 30.33 -7.29
N ARG A 271 -8.28 29.26 -8.02
CA ARG A 271 -9.33 29.22 -9.04
C ARG A 271 -10.05 27.88 -8.91
N GLU A 272 -11.34 27.92 -8.66
CA GLU A 272 -12.27 26.80 -8.81
C GLU A 272 -12.29 26.34 -10.27
N LYS A 273 -11.33 25.53 -10.67
CA LYS A 273 -11.45 24.74 -11.90
C LYS A 273 -12.09 23.42 -11.53
N LEU A 274 -13.28 23.19 -12.06
CA LEU A 274 -13.98 21.91 -11.92
C LEU A 274 -13.00 20.75 -12.23
N GLY A 275 -12.81 19.82 -11.29
CA GLY A 275 -11.96 18.65 -11.48
C GLY A 275 -10.48 18.81 -11.10
N VAL A 276 -10.02 20.00 -10.67
CA VAL A 276 -8.64 20.20 -10.22
C VAL A 276 -8.57 19.92 -8.72
N GLN A 277 -7.59 19.08 -8.33
CA GLN A 277 -7.37 18.71 -6.94
C GLN A 277 -6.60 19.81 -6.18
N PRO A 278 -6.77 19.93 -4.84
CA PRO A 278 -6.05 20.91 -4.03
C PRO A 278 -4.53 20.76 -4.18
N ALA A 279 -3.78 21.85 -4.03
CA ALA A 279 -2.33 21.79 -3.98
C ALA A 279 -1.85 21.13 -2.67
N LEU A 280 -0.76 20.39 -2.72
CA LEU A 280 -0.14 19.80 -1.54
C LEU A 280 0.97 20.74 -1.04
N ARG A 281 0.80 21.32 0.16
CA ARG A 281 1.81 22.11 0.86
C ARG A 281 2.70 21.21 1.72
N LEU A 282 4.02 21.31 1.54
CA LEU A 282 4.96 20.58 2.40
C LEU A 282 4.98 21.16 3.81
N GLY A 283 4.96 20.25 4.80
CA GLY A 283 5.02 20.60 6.22
C GLY A 283 6.43 20.92 6.72
N LEU A 284 6.49 21.63 7.83
CA LEU A 284 7.74 21.96 8.52
C LEU A 284 8.50 20.72 9.00
N CYS A 285 7.82 19.58 9.18
CA CYS A 285 8.40 18.27 9.50
C CYS A 285 9.42 17.78 8.46
N GLN A 286 9.41 18.32 7.22
CA GLN A 286 10.40 18.00 6.19
C GLN A 286 11.75 18.69 6.42
N ILE A 287 11.82 19.69 7.29
CA ILE A 287 13.05 20.42 7.57
C ILE A 287 13.87 19.64 8.59
N LYS A 288 15.02 19.13 8.17
CA LYS A 288 15.94 18.42 9.05
C LYS A 288 16.39 19.33 10.21
N GLY A 289 16.20 18.86 11.43
CA GLY A 289 16.62 19.59 12.64
C GLY A 289 15.63 20.64 13.15
N PHE A 290 14.49 20.82 12.48
CA PHE A 290 13.37 21.59 13.00
C PHE A 290 12.49 20.70 13.88
N ASN A 291 11.94 21.24 14.96
CA ASN A 291 11.17 20.45 15.95
C ASN A 291 9.70 20.89 16.00
N PRO A 292 8.80 19.98 16.49
CA PRO A 292 7.36 20.25 16.55
C PRO A 292 7.00 21.47 17.41
N GLU A 293 7.72 21.68 18.53
CA GLU A 293 7.46 22.76 19.46
C GLU A 293 7.75 24.12 18.82
N ALA A 294 8.85 24.24 18.07
CA ALA A 294 9.18 25.45 17.31
C ALA A 294 8.15 25.71 16.20
N ALA A 295 7.70 24.65 15.52
CA ALA A 295 6.65 24.75 14.53
C ALA A 295 5.34 25.25 15.14
N GLN A 296 4.96 24.75 16.30
CA GLN A 296 3.76 25.19 17.02
C GLN A 296 3.84 26.68 17.39
N ARG A 297 4.97 27.14 17.97
CA ARG A 297 5.19 28.57 18.28
C ARG A 297 5.11 29.43 17.02
N LEU A 298 5.71 28.98 15.90
CA LEU A 298 5.66 29.67 14.62
C LEU A 298 4.24 29.81 14.09
N VAL A 299 3.49 28.70 14.09
CA VAL A 299 2.08 28.70 13.63
C VAL A 299 1.21 29.60 14.50
N GLN A 300 1.39 29.55 15.83
CA GLN A 300 0.66 30.39 16.77
C GLN A 300 0.98 31.89 16.56
N ALA A 301 2.25 32.26 16.46
CA ALA A 301 2.66 33.63 16.21
C ALA A 301 2.11 34.16 14.87
N ARG A 302 2.10 33.32 13.84
CA ARG A 302 1.51 33.64 12.53
C ARG A 302 0.01 33.88 12.59
N ALA A 303 -0.72 33.12 13.42
CA ALA A 303 -2.16 33.27 13.58
C ALA A 303 -2.56 34.61 14.23
N GLU A 304 -1.69 35.19 15.06
CA GLU A 304 -1.92 36.51 15.67
C GLU A 304 -1.82 37.65 14.63
N ALA A 305 -0.80 37.62 13.78
CA ALA A 305 -0.64 38.55 12.67
C ALA A 305 0.37 38.00 11.64
N PRO A 306 0.25 38.33 10.34
CA PRO A 306 1.27 38.02 9.33
C PRO A 306 2.65 38.53 9.75
N PHE A 307 3.69 37.78 9.40
CA PHE A 307 5.08 38.23 9.64
C PHE A 307 5.47 39.32 8.67
N THR A 308 6.12 40.38 9.21
CA THR A 308 6.61 41.50 8.44
C THR A 308 8.00 41.26 7.87
N GLY A 309 8.74 40.26 8.38
CA GLY A 309 10.07 39.89 7.93
C GLY A 309 10.67 38.77 8.78
N VAL A 310 11.91 38.37 8.45
CA VAL A 310 12.60 37.26 9.12
C VAL A 310 12.83 37.57 10.61
N GLY A 311 13.25 38.81 10.94
CA GLY A 311 13.49 39.24 12.32
C GLY A 311 12.22 39.21 13.17
N ASP A 312 11.09 39.65 12.62
CA ASP A 312 9.81 39.61 13.28
C ASP A 312 9.37 38.16 13.56
N LEU A 313 9.47 37.26 12.56
CA LEU A 313 9.19 35.83 12.71
C LEU A 313 10.07 35.24 13.83
N CYS A 314 11.38 35.43 13.80
CA CYS A 314 12.29 34.83 14.77
C CYS A 314 12.00 35.28 16.21
N ARG A 315 11.68 36.56 16.40
CA ARG A 315 11.36 37.13 17.71
C ARG A 315 10.00 36.62 18.23
N ARG A 316 8.96 36.72 17.43
CA ARG A 316 7.60 36.34 17.85
C ARG A 316 7.45 34.83 18.06
N ALA A 317 8.05 34.00 17.20
CA ALA A 317 8.06 32.54 17.37
C ALA A 317 9.15 32.09 18.37
N ARG A 318 9.93 32.97 18.97
CA ARG A 318 11.00 32.68 19.95
C ARG A 318 11.94 31.57 19.44
N LEU A 319 12.42 31.70 18.21
CA LEU A 319 13.27 30.69 17.59
C LEU A 319 14.71 30.81 18.06
N GLY A 320 15.27 29.70 18.53
CA GLY A 320 16.70 29.58 18.82
C GLY A 320 17.55 29.52 17.55
N GLN A 321 18.88 29.64 17.71
CA GLN A 321 19.82 29.66 16.57
C GLN A 321 19.66 28.44 15.65
N ARG A 322 19.63 27.21 16.21
CA ARG A 322 19.48 25.98 15.43
C ARG A 322 18.17 25.95 14.63
N GLU A 323 17.07 26.44 15.20
CA GLU A 323 15.77 26.50 14.55
C GLU A 323 15.75 27.49 13.39
N ARG A 324 16.39 28.65 13.55
CA ARG A 324 16.57 29.66 12.49
C ARG A 324 17.42 29.14 11.34
N GLU A 325 18.57 28.52 11.65
CA GLU A 325 19.43 27.88 10.66
C GLU A 325 18.73 26.77 9.89
N ALA A 326 17.90 25.94 10.58
CA ALA A 326 17.09 24.89 9.95
C ALA A 326 16.09 25.47 8.95
N LEU A 327 15.37 26.56 9.29
CA LEU A 327 14.46 27.24 8.37
C LEU A 327 15.17 27.79 7.13
N VAL A 328 16.36 28.37 7.30
CA VAL A 328 17.21 28.85 6.18
C VAL A 328 17.64 27.66 5.32
N ALA A 329 18.14 26.58 5.93
CA ALA A 329 18.58 25.38 5.23
C ALA A 329 17.45 24.75 4.43
N GLY A 330 16.24 24.73 4.99
CA GLY A 330 15.02 24.26 4.35
C GLY A 330 14.41 25.23 3.33
N ASN A 331 15.02 26.41 3.11
CA ASN A 331 14.51 27.48 2.23
C ASN A 331 13.10 27.97 2.60
N ALA A 332 12.68 27.78 3.86
CA ALA A 332 11.33 28.08 4.34
C ALA A 332 11.08 29.60 4.52
N LEU A 333 12.11 30.42 4.50
CA LEU A 333 12.05 31.87 4.67
C LEU A 333 12.02 32.65 3.35
N ARG A 334 12.04 31.93 2.19
CA ARG A 334 12.10 32.57 0.86
C ARG A 334 11.01 33.60 0.66
N GLY A 335 9.83 33.36 1.16
CA GLY A 335 8.68 34.27 1.01
C GLY A 335 8.80 35.56 1.82
N LEU A 336 9.70 35.63 2.82
CA LEU A 336 9.96 36.82 3.64
C LEU A 336 11.22 37.58 3.22
N SER A 337 12.22 36.85 2.68
CA SER A 337 13.53 37.42 2.32
C SER A 337 13.83 37.43 0.82
N GLY A 338 12.93 36.89 -0.02
CA GLY A 338 13.11 36.78 -1.46
C GLY A 338 13.96 35.61 -1.90
N HIS A 339 15.14 35.37 -1.32
CA HIS A 339 15.98 34.22 -1.64
C HIS A 339 16.79 33.71 -0.44
N ARG A 340 17.29 32.47 -0.56
CA ARG A 340 17.96 31.74 0.54
C ARG A 340 19.18 32.46 1.12
N HIS A 341 19.97 33.10 0.30
CA HIS A 341 21.17 33.81 0.78
C HIS A 341 20.80 35.02 1.60
N GLN A 342 19.79 35.79 1.19
CA GLN A 342 19.29 36.91 1.99
C GLN A 342 18.76 36.43 3.32
N ALA A 343 17.96 35.34 3.33
CA ALA A 343 17.47 34.72 4.57
C ALA A 343 18.62 34.33 5.52
N HIS A 344 19.74 33.86 4.98
CA HIS A 344 20.92 33.52 5.78
C HIS A 344 21.50 34.77 6.46
N TRP A 345 21.70 35.86 5.71
CA TRP A 345 22.19 37.11 6.24
C TRP A 345 21.23 37.73 7.26
N ASP A 346 19.95 37.74 6.99
CA ASP A 346 18.93 38.23 7.91
C ASP A 346 18.98 37.51 9.27
N VAL A 347 19.18 36.18 9.26
CA VAL A 347 19.28 35.37 10.47
C VAL A 347 20.59 35.59 11.21
N GLN A 348 21.73 35.74 10.49
CA GLN A 348 23.04 36.01 11.09
C GLN A 348 23.08 37.42 11.74
N GLY A 349 22.46 38.38 11.08
CA GLY A 349 22.36 39.76 11.63
C GLY A 349 21.64 39.83 12.97
N LEU A 350 20.66 38.96 13.20
CA LEU A 350 19.96 38.86 14.49
C LEU A 350 20.86 38.38 15.63
N SER A 351 21.89 37.59 15.34
CA SER A 351 22.85 37.12 16.35
C SER A 351 23.81 38.23 16.83
N LEU A 352 24.07 39.24 16.00
CA LEU A 352 24.97 40.34 16.29
C LEU A 352 24.34 41.53 17.07
N ILE A 353 22.99 41.60 17.05
CA ILE A 353 22.25 42.72 17.70
C ILE A 353 21.87 42.38 19.16
N HIS A 354 22.06 41.16 19.59
CA HIS A 354 21.72 40.69 20.95
C HIS A 354 22.93 40.27 21.81
N ILE A 355 24.11 40.89 21.55
CA ILE A 355 25.23 40.80 22.46
C ILE A 355 25.28 42.07 23.32
#